data_4864a63f0f7dafb18adce6c6a5738d22
#
_entry.id   4864a63f0f7dafb18adce6c6a5738d22
#
_cell.length_a   1.000
_cell.length_b   1.000
_cell.length_c   1.000
_cell.angle_alpha   90.00
_cell.angle_beta   90.00
_cell.angle_gamma   90.00
#
_symmetry.space_group_name_H-M   'P 1'
#
loop_
_entity.id
_entity.type
_entity.pdbx_description
1 polymer ?
#
loop_
_entity_poly.entity_id
_entity_poly.type
_entity_poly.pdbx_seq_one_letter_code
_entity_poly.pdbx_strand_id
1 'polypeptide(L)'
;LVFLVKSSRYRTNVAFAGTTAQRGTVRVKLRNASGALIGEGTKDILPNGQTQIDRVFDAFGAPATTVARAEVTSDVPVVAFATVIDERTGDPFAVLAQKASAASVDLVVPSTVHKDGANNAKYRSDLRIFNPSAEAATVTLSLYPGGATTSSPVTRTLPLAAGALAGLDDVLAGTFGLFDAYGALRITSTKPVLALANTFNDAPEGTSGQELPGVPVSTFAV
;
A
#
# COMPACT_ATOMS: atom_id res chain seq x y z
N LEU A 1 -3.08 -6.77 -2.65
CA LEU A 1 -1.86 -5.95 -2.77
C LEU A 1 -2.27 -4.53 -3.14
N VAL A 2 -2.12 -3.57 -2.22
CA VAL A 2 -2.72 -2.21 -2.37
C VAL A 2 -1.71 -1.09 -2.65
N PHE A 3 -0.45 -1.43 -2.90
CA PHE A 3 0.58 -0.45 -3.20
C PHE A 3 1.51 -0.98 -4.30
N LEU A 4 1.10 -0.80 -5.57
CA LEU A 4 1.90 -1.17 -6.73
C LEU A 4 2.19 0.05 -7.58
N VAL A 5 3.40 0.10 -8.14
CA VAL A 5 3.90 1.24 -8.91
C VAL A 5 4.66 0.77 -10.14
N LYS A 6 4.44 1.43 -11.26
CA LYS A 6 5.32 1.42 -12.44
C LYS A 6 5.55 2.84 -12.91
N SER A 7 6.79 3.27 -12.91
CA SER A 7 7.23 4.57 -13.42
C SER A 7 8.64 4.46 -14.00
N SER A 8 9.23 5.58 -14.40
CA SER A 8 10.67 5.61 -14.74
C SER A 8 11.57 5.36 -13.53
N ARG A 9 11.05 5.53 -12.31
CA ARG A 9 11.79 5.34 -11.05
C ARG A 9 11.54 3.97 -10.40
N TYR A 10 10.35 3.42 -10.56
CA TYR A 10 9.93 2.22 -9.84
C TYR A 10 9.41 1.13 -10.76
N ARG A 11 9.76 -0.11 -10.43
CA ARG A 11 9.13 -1.34 -10.95
C ARG A 11 8.49 -2.13 -9.82
N THR A 12 7.57 -3.01 -10.16
CA THR A 12 6.95 -3.93 -9.20
C THR A 12 7.10 -5.37 -9.69
N ASN A 13 7.58 -6.25 -8.81
CA ASN A 13 7.49 -7.69 -8.95
C ASN A 13 6.38 -8.22 -8.04
N VAL A 14 5.72 -9.31 -8.44
CA VAL A 14 4.74 -10.01 -7.57
C VAL A 14 5.17 -11.46 -7.41
N ALA A 15 5.22 -11.92 -6.19
CA ALA A 15 5.66 -13.26 -5.85
C ALA A 15 4.64 -14.02 -5.02
N PHE A 16 4.70 -15.34 -5.10
CA PHE A 16 3.77 -16.28 -4.46
C PHE A 16 4.56 -17.42 -3.84
N ALA A 17 4.26 -17.74 -2.60
CA ALA A 17 4.74 -18.93 -1.94
C ALA A 17 3.58 -19.95 -1.81
N GLY A 18 3.70 -21.08 -2.46
CA GLY A 18 2.80 -22.22 -2.28
C GLY A 18 2.99 -22.82 -0.90
N THR A 19 1.90 -23.02 -0.17
CA THR A 19 1.93 -23.52 1.23
C THR A 19 1.48 -24.96 1.37
N THR A 20 1.31 -25.66 0.24
CA THR A 20 0.90 -27.08 0.19
C THR A 20 1.75 -27.85 -0.81
N ALA A 21 1.70 -29.18 -0.74
CA ALA A 21 2.35 -30.09 -1.69
C ALA A 21 1.62 -30.19 -3.06
N GLN A 22 0.61 -29.34 -3.29
CA GLN A 22 -0.16 -29.33 -4.54
C GLN A 22 0.37 -28.27 -5.51
N ARG A 23 0.37 -28.62 -6.81
CA ARG A 23 0.51 -27.62 -7.87
C ARG A 23 -0.81 -26.87 -8.04
N GLY A 24 -0.71 -25.61 -8.38
CA GLY A 24 -1.87 -24.78 -8.65
C GLY A 24 -1.56 -23.64 -9.58
N THR A 25 -2.52 -22.73 -9.72
CA THR A 25 -2.41 -21.54 -10.55
C THR A 25 -2.91 -20.34 -9.78
N VAL A 26 -2.17 -19.23 -9.85
CA VAL A 26 -2.69 -17.93 -9.44
C VAL A 26 -3.09 -17.13 -10.66
N ARG A 27 -4.17 -16.37 -10.51
CA ARG A 27 -4.56 -15.30 -11.42
C ARG A 27 -4.33 -13.96 -10.74
N VAL A 28 -3.71 -13.04 -11.44
CA VAL A 28 -3.43 -11.68 -10.99
C VAL A 28 -4.12 -10.70 -11.91
N LYS A 29 -4.89 -9.77 -11.35
CA LYS A 29 -5.51 -8.65 -12.06
C LYS A 29 -4.93 -7.35 -11.53
N LEU A 30 -4.30 -6.57 -12.39
CA LEU A 30 -3.85 -5.22 -12.07
C LEU A 30 -4.99 -4.23 -12.30
N ARG A 31 -5.20 -3.35 -11.33
CA ARG A 31 -6.20 -2.29 -11.41
C ARG A 31 -5.59 -0.94 -11.08
N ASN A 32 -6.03 0.08 -11.78
CA ASN A 32 -5.65 1.47 -11.51
C ASN A 32 -6.41 2.07 -10.30
N ALA A 33 -6.21 3.35 -10.04
CA ALA A 33 -6.84 4.09 -8.94
C ALA A 33 -8.38 4.04 -8.96
N SER A 34 -9.01 4.08 -10.14
CA SER A 34 -10.48 3.99 -10.27
C SER A 34 -11.04 2.57 -10.13
N GLY A 35 -10.17 1.56 -10.03
CA GLY A 35 -10.56 0.15 -10.01
C GLY A 35 -10.68 -0.49 -11.40
N ALA A 36 -10.41 0.25 -12.49
CA ALA A 36 -10.42 -0.29 -13.84
C ALA A 36 -9.29 -1.31 -14.04
N LEU A 37 -9.59 -2.41 -14.74
CA LEU A 37 -8.61 -3.43 -15.11
C LEU A 37 -7.62 -2.82 -16.12
N ILE A 38 -6.32 -2.95 -15.84
CA ILE A 38 -5.24 -2.43 -16.69
C ILE A 38 -4.27 -3.53 -17.18
N GLY A 39 -4.39 -4.74 -16.68
CA GLY A 39 -3.63 -5.90 -17.11
C GLY A 39 -4.00 -7.12 -16.27
N GLU A 40 -3.85 -8.31 -16.82
CA GLU A 40 -4.06 -9.55 -16.09
C GLU A 40 -3.22 -10.69 -16.68
N GLY A 41 -2.97 -11.70 -15.84
CA GLY A 41 -2.28 -12.91 -16.25
C GLY A 41 -2.35 -13.98 -15.18
N THR A 42 -1.76 -15.13 -15.51
CA THR A 42 -1.68 -16.28 -14.62
C THR A 42 -0.23 -16.72 -14.39
N LYS A 43 0.00 -17.44 -13.29
CA LYS A 43 1.30 -18.03 -12.97
C LYS A 43 1.10 -19.36 -12.25
N ASP A 44 1.87 -20.36 -12.64
CA ASP A 44 1.87 -21.65 -11.96
C ASP A 44 2.50 -21.55 -10.57
N ILE A 45 1.91 -22.24 -9.61
CA ILE A 45 2.41 -22.38 -8.25
C ILE A 45 3.05 -23.75 -8.10
N LEU A 46 4.30 -23.74 -7.66
CA LEU A 46 5.03 -24.97 -7.34
C LEU A 46 4.66 -25.46 -5.94
N PRO A 47 4.62 -26.80 -5.73
CA PRO A 47 4.39 -27.39 -4.41
C PRO A 47 5.44 -26.90 -3.40
N ASN A 48 5.00 -26.30 -2.28
CA ASN A 48 5.87 -25.76 -1.23
C ASN A 48 6.99 -24.86 -1.79
N GLY A 49 6.77 -24.25 -2.95
CA GLY A 49 7.77 -23.48 -3.67
C GLY A 49 7.37 -22.02 -3.84
N GLN A 50 8.35 -21.21 -4.26
CA GLN A 50 8.14 -19.82 -4.60
C GLN A 50 8.15 -19.64 -6.12
N THR A 51 7.24 -18.82 -6.63
CA THR A 51 7.25 -18.32 -8.00
C THR A 51 7.09 -16.80 -8.02
N GLN A 52 7.62 -16.15 -9.06
CA GLN A 52 7.58 -14.70 -9.19
C GLN A 52 7.22 -14.29 -10.62
N ILE A 53 6.54 -13.17 -10.74
CA ILE A 53 6.32 -12.42 -11.98
C ILE A 53 7.15 -11.15 -11.86
N ASP A 54 8.25 -11.10 -12.61
CA ASP A 54 9.10 -9.93 -12.67
C ASP A 54 8.42 -8.83 -13.49
N ARG A 55 8.58 -7.57 -13.08
CA ARG A 55 8.02 -6.41 -13.78
C ARG A 55 6.57 -6.64 -14.18
N VAL A 56 5.71 -6.96 -13.22
CA VAL A 56 4.34 -7.43 -13.44
C VAL A 56 3.51 -6.57 -14.38
N PHE A 57 3.75 -5.26 -14.40
CA PHE A 57 3.08 -4.36 -15.35
C PHE A 57 3.54 -4.61 -16.78
N ASP A 58 4.85 -4.83 -17.02
CA ASP A 58 5.38 -5.13 -18.34
C ASP A 58 4.91 -6.52 -18.78
N ALA A 59 4.98 -7.50 -17.90
CA ALA A 59 4.55 -8.87 -18.16
C ALA A 59 3.07 -8.95 -18.60
N PHE A 60 2.22 -8.04 -18.15
CA PHE A 60 0.79 -8.01 -18.48
C PHE A 60 0.40 -6.87 -19.43
N GLY A 61 1.38 -6.18 -20.05
CA GLY A 61 1.12 -5.07 -20.96
C GLY A 61 0.40 -3.88 -20.32
N ALA A 62 0.49 -3.74 -18.99
CA ALA A 62 -0.17 -2.66 -18.26
C ALA A 62 0.62 -1.34 -18.39
N PRO A 63 -0.08 -0.19 -18.48
CA PRO A 63 0.55 1.12 -18.57
C PRO A 63 1.28 1.49 -17.26
N ALA A 64 2.16 2.50 -17.34
CA ALA A 64 2.76 3.12 -16.16
C ALA A 64 1.69 3.82 -15.31
N THR A 65 1.80 3.66 -14.00
CA THR A 65 0.96 4.33 -13.01
C THR A 65 1.63 4.28 -11.64
N THR A 66 1.46 5.33 -10.83
CA THR A 66 1.96 5.39 -9.45
C THR A 66 0.92 4.92 -8.42
N VAL A 67 -0.31 4.69 -8.86
CA VAL A 67 -1.41 4.24 -7.99
C VAL A 67 -2.10 3.05 -8.63
N ALA A 68 -1.69 1.85 -8.21
CA ALA A 68 -2.29 0.60 -8.65
C ALA A 68 -2.37 -0.43 -7.51
N ARG A 69 -3.19 -1.43 -7.74
CA ARG A 69 -3.35 -2.59 -6.87
C ARG A 69 -3.43 -3.88 -7.68
N ALA A 70 -3.16 -5.01 -7.03
CA ALA A 70 -3.42 -6.31 -7.62
C ALA A 70 -4.47 -7.09 -6.81
N GLU A 71 -5.40 -7.71 -7.54
CA GLU A 71 -6.26 -8.77 -7.02
C GLU A 71 -5.58 -10.10 -7.36
N VAL A 72 -5.45 -10.94 -6.35
CA VAL A 72 -4.83 -12.27 -6.49
C VAL A 72 -5.87 -13.32 -6.11
N THR A 73 -6.10 -14.26 -6.99
CA THR A 73 -6.93 -15.46 -6.73
C THR A 73 -6.12 -16.70 -7.06
N SER A 74 -6.31 -17.75 -6.30
CA SER A 74 -5.59 -19.02 -6.48
C SER A 74 -6.50 -20.20 -6.22
N ASP A 75 -6.26 -21.31 -6.92
CA ASP A 75 -6.93 -22.61 -6.70
C ASP A 75 -6.25 -23.44 -5.61
N VAL A 76 -5.08 -23.01 -5.12
CA VAL A 76 -4.37 -23.60 -3.98
C VAL A 76 -4.00 -22.53 -2.96
N PRO A 77 -3.80 -22.88 -1.68
CA PRO A 77 -3.33 -21.94 -0.67
C PRO A 77 -1.97 -21.32 -1.01
N VAL A 78 -1.89 -20.00 -1.01
CA VAL A 78 -0.67 -19.23 -1.28
C VAL A 78 -0.53 -18.05 -0.33
N VAL A 79 0.70 -17.65 -0.07
CA VAL A 79 1.05 -16.33 0.44
C VAL A 79 1.53 -15.49 -0.73
N ALA A 80 0.91 -14.34 -0.95
CA ALA A 80 1.29 -13.43 -2.02
C ALA A 80 1.91 -12.16 -1.44
N PHE A 81 2.95 -11.65 -2.12
CA PHE A 81 3.55 -10.36 -1.80
C PHE A 81 4.05 -9.68 -3.08
N ALA A 82 4.23 -8.38 -3.02
CA ALA A 82 4.90 -7.63 -4.06
C ALA A 82 6.18 -7.00 -3.51
N THR A 83 7.13 -6.73 -4.37
CA THR A 83 8.26 -5.86 -4.11
C THR A 83 8.22 -4.69 -5.07
N VAL A 84 8.14 -3.48 -4.53
CA VAL A 84 8.29 -2.24 -5.29
C VAL A 84 9.73 -1.80 -5.14
N ILE A 85 10.44 -1.68 -6.26
CA ILE A 85 11.89 -1.55 -6.31
C ILE A 85 12.23 -0.20 -6.94
N ASP A 86 13.04 0.63 -6.27
CA ASP A 86 13.62 1.83 -6.87
C ASP A 86 14.69 1.40 -7.89
N GLU A 87 14.52 1.79 -9.15
CA GLU A 87 15.42 1.41 -10.26
C GLU A 87 16.82 2.04 -10.14
N ARG A 88 16.99 3.06 -9.30
CA ARG A 88 18.29 3.72 -9.09
C ARG A 88 19.16 2.98 -8.08
N THR A 89 18.58 2.55 -6.97
CA THR A 89 19.28 1.87 -5.88
C THR A 89 19.15 0.36 -5.93
N GLY A 90 18.09 -0.16 -6.56
CA GLY A 90 17.68 -1.55 -6.44
C GLY A 90 17.02 -1.87 -5.10
N ASP A 91 16.78 -0.88 -4.23
CA ASP A 91 16.21 -1.08 -2.90
C ASP A 91 14.71 -1.43 -3.01
N PRO A 92 14.28 -2.57 -2.44
CA PRO A 92 12.89 -2.97 -2.46
C PRO A 92 12.17 -2.61 -1.15
N PHE A 93 10.92 -2.21 -1.20
CA PHE A 93 10.01 -2.40 -0.07
C PHE A 93 8.98 -3.47 -0.40
N ALA A 94 8.66 -4.29 0.60
CA ALA A 94 7.71 -5.38 0.43
C ALA A 94 6.28 -4.90 0.69
N VAL A 95 5.31 -5.46 -0.02
CA VAL A 95 3.87 -5.23 0.17
C VAL A 95 3.21 -6.59 0.34
N LEU A 96 2.77 -6.91 1.55
CA LEU A 96 2.06 -8.16 1.82
C LEU A 96 0.62 -8.10 1.32
N ALA A 97 0.14 -9.21 0.76
CA ALA A 97 -1.26 -9.32 0.38
C ALA A 97 -2.15 -9.35 1.62
N GLN A 98 -3.20 -8.55 1.59
CA GLN A 98 -4.24 -8.54 2.60
C GLN A 98 -5.53 -9.13 2.04
N LYS A 99 -6.25 -9.88 2.84
CA LYS A 99 -7.60 -10.34 2.48
C LYS A 99 -8.56 -9.15 2.52
N ALA A 100 -9.54 -9.11 1.60
CA ALA A 100 -10.59 -8.09 1.64
C ALA A 100 -11.37 -8.11 2.96
N SER A 101 -11.51 -9.28 3.59
CA SER A 101 -12.13 -9.45 4.91
C SER A 101 -11.34 -8.83 6.07
N ALA A 102 -10.08 -8.44 5.87
CA ALA A 102 -9.29 -7.69 6.84
C ALA A 102 -9.56 -6.18 6.81
N ALA A 103 -10.41 -5.70 5.88
CA ALA A 103 -10.81 -4.31 5.84
C ALA A 103 -11.58 -3.92 7.11
N SER A 104 -11.36 -2.70 7.58
CA SER A 104 -11.98 -2.16 8.80
C SER A 104 -12.47 -0.74 8.57
N VAL A 105 -13.44 -0.33 9.39
CA VAL A 105 -13.94 1.06 9.42
C VAL A 105 -13.08 1.96 10.31
N ASP A 106 -12.13 1.37 11.05
CA ASP A 106 -11.28 2.09 12.00
C ASP A 106 -9.90 1.44 12.06
N LEU A 107 -8.91 2.14 11.49
CA LEU A 107 -7.54 1.70 11.34
C LEU A 107 -6.58 2.73 11.94
N VAL A 108 -5.40 2.28 12.35
CA VAL A 108 -4.28 3.15 12.71
C VAL A 108 -3.05 2.76 11.89
N VAL A 109 -2.47 3.74 11.21
CA VAL A 109 -1.09 3.69 10.73
C VAL A 109 -0.22 4.26 11.86
N PRO A 110 0.69 3.47 12.43
CA PRO A 110 1.36 3.84 13.68
C PRO A 110 2.31 5.03 13.54
N SER A 111 2.82 5.27 12.35
CA SER A 111 3.71 6.40 12.09
C SER A 111 3.59 6.88 10.64
N THR A 112 3.50 8.20 10.50
CA THR A 112 3.67 8.92 9.23
C THR A 112 4.63 10.09 9.48
N VAL A 113 5.38 10.49 8.45
CA VAL A 113 6.42 11.52 8.60
C VAL A 113 6.56 12.37 7.34
N HIS A 114 6.79 13.66 7.54
CA HIS A 114 7.44 14.58 6.61
C HIS A 114 8.45 15.38 7.40
N LYS A 115 9.70 14.94 7.40
CA LYS A 115 10.75 15.56 8.21
C LYS A 115 12.11 15.31 7.60
N ASP A 116 12.95 16.33 7.65
CA ASP A 116 14.35 16.17 7.32
C ASP A 116 15.11 15.66 8.55
N GLY A 117 15.98 14.70 8.34
CA GLY A 117 16.76 14.04 9.36
C GLY A 117 18.25 14.37 9.30
N ALA A 118 19.03 13.71 10.13
CA ALA A 118 20.49 13.80 10.09
C ALA A 118 21.03 13.28 8.74
N ASN A 119 22.23 13.76 8.35
CA ASN A 119 22.93 13.35 7.13
C ASN A 119 22.11 13.58 5.85
N ASN A 120 21.37 14.67 5.78
CA ASN A 120 20.50 15.05 4.65
C ASN A 120 19.37 14.04 4.35
N ALA A 121 19.03 13.17 5.29
CA ALA A 121 17.88 12.28 5.13
C ALA A 121 16.57 13.07 4.99
N LYS A 122 15.70 12.65 4.08
CA LYS A 122 14.39 13.26 3.84
C LYS A 122 13.30 12.22 4.03
N TYR A 123 12.79 12.12 5.25
CA TYR A 123 11.73 11.14 5.55
C TYR A 123 10.37 11.63 5.05
N ARG A 124 9.69 10.77 4.30
CA ARG A 124 8.37 11.01 3.71
C ARG A 124 7.49 9.77 3.92
N SER A 125 6.18 9.96 3.90
CA SER A 125 5.23 8.85 3.98
C SER A 125 4.17 8.98 2.90
N ASP A 126 4.09 7.97 2.05
CA ASP A 126 2.97 7.78 1.11
C ASP A 126 1.91 6.90 1.74
N LEU A 127 0.64 7.15 1.43
CA LEU A 127 -0.49 6.37 1.92
C LEU A 127 -1.36 5.88 0.76
N ARG A 128 -1.78 4.63 0.84
CA ARG A 128 -2.76 4.03 -0.06
C ARG A 128 -3.95 3.55 0.75
N ILE A 129 -5.17 3.89 0.29
CA ILE A 129 -6.42 3.46 0.92
C ILE A 129 -7.31 2.82 -0.12
N PHE A 130 -7.68 1.58 0.08
CA PHE A 130 -8.52 0.81 -0.83
C PHE A 130 -9.90 0.56 -0.24
N ASN A 131 -10.93 0.87 -1.00
CA ASN A 131 -12.33 0.53 -0.69
C ASN A 131 -12.73 -0.78 -1.40
N PRO A 132 -12.75 -1.93 -0.73
CA PRO A 132 -13.16 -3.19 -1.34
C PRO A 132 -14.68 -3.34 -1.49
N SER A 133 -15.49 -2.42 -0.94
CA SER A 133 -16.95 -2.52 -0.98
C SER A 133 -17.51 -2.14 -2.36
N ALA A 134 -18.75 -2.55 -2.62
CA ALA A 134 -19.50 -2.18 -3.81
C ALA A 134 -20.17 -0.79 -3.70
N GLU A 135 -19.97 -0.10 -2.58
CA GLU A 135 -20.51 1.23 -2.30
C GLU A 135 -19.39 2.24 -2.06
N ALA A 136 -19.66 3.51 -2.34
CA ALA A 136 -18.73 4.59 -2.01
C ALA A 136 -18.57 4.74 -0.49
N ALA A 137 -17.37 5.12 -0.08
CA ALA A 137 -17.03 5.41 1.31
C ALA A 137 -16.66 6.89 1.47
N THR A 138 -16.89 7.42 2.66
CA THR A 138 -16.26 8.66 3.11
C THR A 138 -15.20 8.29 4.11
N VAL A 139 -13.96 8.66 3.84
CA VAL A 139 -12.79 8.38 4.67
C VAL A 139 -12.37 9.63 5.40
N THR A 140 -12.20 9.55 6.71
CA THR A 140 -11.65 10.63 7.55
C THR A 140 -10.28 10.23 8.06
N LEU A 141 -9.30 11.06 7.76
CA LEU A 141 -7.92 10.96 8.24
C LEU A 141 -7.74 11.88 9.44
N SER A 142 -7.30 11.33 10.56
CA SER A 142 -7.04 12.07 11.81
C SER A 142 -5.58 11.89 12.19
N LEU A 143 -4.77 12.92 11.97
CA LEU A 143 -3.36 12.93 12.34
C LEU A 143 -3.22 13.36 13.80
N TYR A 144 -2.55 12.56 14.60
CA TYR A 144 -2.13 12.86 15.97
C TYR A 144 -0.63 13.18 15.96
N PRO A 145 -0.25 14.47 15.97
CA PRO A 145 1.15 14.86 15.86
C PRO A 145 1.99 14.32 17.02
N GLY A 146 3.17 13.82 16.70
CA GLY A 146 4.15 13.36 17.69
C GLY A 146 4.71 14.54 18.49
N GLY A 147 4.96 14.30 19.79
CA GLY A 147 5.45 15.34 20.69
C GLY A 147 4.42 16.41 21.08
N ALA A 148 3.20 16.34 20.57
CA ALA A 148 2.13 17.24 20.96
C ALA A 148 1.59 16.92 22.36
N THR A 149 1.31 17.96 23.14
CA THR A 149 0.70 17.83 24.47
C THR A 149 -0.84 17.80 24.41
N THR A 150 -1.42 18.00 23.21
CA THR A 150 -2.87 18.03 22.99
C THR A 150 -3.33 16.76 22.28
N SER A 151 -4.50 16.26 22.67
CA SER A 151 -5.14 15.10 22.05
C SER A 151 -5.97 15.43 20.81
N SER A 152 -6.01 16.70 20.39
CA SER A 152 -6.84 17.11 19.24
C SER A 152 -6.11 16.83 17.92
N PRO A 153 -6.63 15.93 17.06
CA PRO A 153 -6.02 15.63 15.78
C PRO A 153 -6.28 16.71 14.74
N VAL A 154 -5.40 16.79 13.74
CA VAL A 154 -5.70 17.50 12.50
C VAL A 154 -6.44 16.54 11.58
N THR A 155 -7.61 16.95 11.07
CA THR A 155 -8.47 16.07 10.28
C THR A 155 -8.58 16.48 8.82
N ARG A 156 -8.72 15.49 7.94
CA ARG A 156 -9.05 15.64 6.52
C ARG A 156 -10.02 14.55 6.11
N THR A 157 -10.95 14.87 5.21
CA THR A 157 -11.95 13.91 4.70
C THR A 157 -11.86 13.83 3.19
N LEU A 158 -12.00 12.61 2.65
CA LEU A 158 -12.02 12.37 1.21
C LEU A 158 -13.09 11.34 0.85
N PRO A 159 -13.75 11.51 -0.31
CA PRO A 159 -14.62 10.49 -0.87
C PRO A 159 -13.78 9.39 -1.53
N LEU A 160 -14.23 8.14 -1.43
CA LEU A 160 -13.57 6.99 -2.04
C LEU A 160 -14.63 6.11 -2.71
N ALA A 161 -14.69 6.11 -4.03
CA ALA A 161 -15.67 5.35 -4.79
C ALA A 161 -15.57 3.84 -4.52
N ALA A 162 -16.60 3.10 -4.87
CA ALA A 162 -16.61 1.63 -4.82
C ALA A 162 -15.45 1.03 -5.62
N GLY A 163 -14.69 0.12 -5.04
CA GLY A 163 -13.55 -0.53 -5.68
C GLY A 163 -12.34 0.35 -5.98
N ALA A 164 -12.36 1.63 -5.59
CA ALA A 164 -11.29 2.59 -5.85
C ALA A 164 -10.13 2.50 -4.84
N LEU A 165 -8.97 2.95 -5.28
CA LEU A 165 -7.74 3.09 -4.50
C LEU A 165 -7.33 4.56 -4.47
N ALA A 166 -7.33 5.18 -3.30
CA ALA A 166 -6.74 6.50 -3.12
C ALA A 166 -5.21 6.39 -2.97
N GLY A 167 -4.48 7.22 -3.71
CA GLY A 167 -3.05 7.43 -3.53
C GLY A 167 -2.80 8.83 -2.98
N LEU A 168 -2.17 8.90 -1.82
CA LEU A 168 -1.82 10.14 -1.13
C LEU A 168 -0.31 10.13 -0.95
N ASP A 169 0.40 10.73 -1.91
CA ASP A 169 1.85 10.83 -1.87
C ASP A 169 2.24 11.94 -0.90
N ASP A 170 3.29 11.69 -0.11
CA ASP A 170 3.73 12.57 0.98
C ASP A 170 2.54 13.09 1.79
N VAL A 171 1.84 12.17 2.45
CA VAL A 171 0.53 12.42 3.05
C VAL A 171 0.50 13.61 4.02
N LEU A 172 1.60 13.88 4.75
CA LEU A 172 1.65 15.01 5.66
C LEU A 172 1.71 16.35 4.93
N ALA A 173 2.58 16.50 3.95
CA ALA A 173 2.67 17.71 3.17
C ALA A 173 1.50 17.81 2.16
N GLY A 174 1.26 16.77 1.38
CA GLY A 174 0.28 16.77 0.30
C GLY A 174 -1.18 16.84 0.76
N THR A 175 -1.51 16.21 1.89
CA THR A 175 -2.89 16.15 2.38
C THR A 175 -3.14 17.09 3.55
N PHE A 176 -2.21 17.17 4.50
CA PHE A 176 -2.40 18.00 5.70
C PHE A 176 -1.76 19.38 5.59
N GLY A 177 -0.84 19.60 4.66
CA GLY A 177 -0.08 20.86 4.54
C GLY A 177 0.94 21.04 5.67
N LEU A 178 1.42 19.93 6.25
CA LEU A 178 2.33 19.90 7.38
C LEU A 178 3.72 19.50 6.93
N PHE A 179 4.68 20.35 7.29
CA PHE A 179 6.11 20.17 7.05
C PHE A 179 6.82 20.08 8.41
N ASP A 180 7.94 19.35 8.47
CA ASP A 180 8.69 19.08 9.72
C ASP A 180 7.78 18.44 10.80
N ALA A 181 6.93 17.46 10.39
CA ALA A 181 5.94 16.82 11.22
C ALA A 181 6.06 15.29 11.15
N TYR A 182 5.57 14.64 12.21
CA TYR A 182 5.37 13.19 12.26
C TYR A 182 4.21 12.88 13.22
N GLY A 183 3.65 11.70 13.11
CA GLY A 183 2.57 11.29 14.01
C GLY A 183 1.87 10.00 13.61
N ALA A 184 1.01 9.52 14.48
CA ALA A 184 0.11 8.43 14.17
C ALA A 184 -1.09 8.94 13.36
N LEU A 185 -1.54 8.13 12.40
CA LEU A 185 -2.67 8.46 11.55
C LEU A 185 -3.80 7.47 11.79
N ARG A 186 -4.92 7.93 12.38
CA ARG A 186 -6.15 7.15 12.46
C ARG A 186 -6.98 7.39 11.21
N ILE A 187 -7.53 6.32 10.68
CA ILE A 187 -8.34 6.30 9.46
C ILE A 187 -9.70 5.73 9.82
N THR A 188 -10.73 6.57 9.84
CA THR A 188 -12.11 6.11 10.01
C THR A 188 -12.87 6.21 8.70
N SER A 189 -13.82 5.31 8.47
CA SER A 189 -14.54 5.26 7.20
C SER A 189 -15.97 4.78 7.37
N THR A 190 -16.88 5.22 6.51
CA THR A 190 -18.28 4.77 6.47
C THR A 190 -18.45 3.34 5.93
N LYS A 191 -17.43 2.79 5.24
CA LYS A 191 -17.36 1.41 4.75
C LYS A 191 -15.98 0.85 5.11
N PRO A 192 -15.83 -0.48 5.34
CA PRO A 192 -14.53 -1.05 5.61
C PRO A 192 -13.52 -0.77 4.50
N VAL A 193 -12.32 -0.33 4.86
CA VAL A 193 -11.21 -0.04 3.94
C VAL A 193 -9.94 -0.79 4.37
N LEU A 194 -9.03 -0.98 3.42
CA LEU A 194 -7.64 -1.38 3.69
C LEU A 194 -6.75 -0.16 3.55
N ALA A 195 -5.74 -0.03 4.39
CA ALA A 195 -4.78 1.04 4.31
C ALA A 195 -3.34 0.51 4.45
N LEU A 196 -2.43 1.16 3.74
CA LEU A 196 -1.01 0.86 3.75
C LEU A 196 -0.22 2.15 3.55
N ALA A 197 0.72 2.42 4.44
CA ALA A 197 1.70 3.48 4.26
C ALA A 197 3.06 2.90 3.90
N ASN A 198 3.82 3.63 3.10
CA ASN A 198 5.25 3.44 2.91
C ASN A 198 5.96 4.65 3.47
N THR A 199 6.80 4.45 4.49
CA THR A 199 7.65 5.49 5.04
C THR A 199 9.08 5.28 4.57
N PHE A 200 9.66 6.29 3.92
CA PHE A 200 10.94 6.16 3.24
C PHE A 200 11.80 7.41 3.40
N ASN A 201 13.10 7.23 3.23
CA ASN A 201 14.05 8.31 3.00
C ASN A 201 14.09 8.58 1.49
N ASP A 202 13.79 9.80 1.06
CA ASP A 202 13.87 10.25 -0.34
C ASP A 202 15.22 10.92 -0.59
N ALA A 203 16.26 10.12 -0.73
CA ALA A 203 17.61 10.59 -1.03
C ALA A 203 17.80 10.81 -2.55
N PRO A 204 18.78 11.65 -2.96
CA PRO A 204 19.11 11.85 -4.38
C PRO A 204 19.49 10.55 -5.09
N GLU A 205 20.12 9.62 -4.39
CA GLU A 205 20.55 8.31 -4.90
C GLU A 205 19.38 7.35 -5.12
N GLY A 206 18.28 7.54 -4.41
CA GLY A 206 17.08 6.70 -4.46
C GLY A 206 16.35 6.66 -3.14
N THR A 207 15.31 5.84 -3.06
CA THR A 207 14.54 5.65 -1.83
C THR A 207 14.99 4.40 -1.08
N SER A 208 14.90 4.45 0.24
CA SER A 208 14.94 3.31 1.14
C SER A 208 13.82 3.44 2.17
N GLY A 209 13.04 2.39 2.36
CA GLY A 209 11.85 2.53 3.21
C GLY A 209 11.22 1.22 3.63
N GLN A 210 10.10 1.36 4.33
CA GLN A 210 9.36 0.22 4.88
C GLN A 210 7.86 0.43 4.79
N GLU A 211 7.15 -0.69 4.67
CA GLU A 211 5.71 -0.76 4.76
C GLU A 211 5.24 -0.61 6.22
N LEU A 212 4.19 0.16 6.41
CA LEU A 212 3.45 0.29 7.66
C LEU A 212 1.96 0.06 7.39
N PRO A 213 1.42 -1.13 7.70
CA PRO A 213 0.01 -1.41 7.46
C PRO A 213 -0.89 -0.59 8.37
N GLY A 214 -2.08 -0.27 7.87
CA GLY A 214 -3.19 0.18 8.70
C GLY A 214 -3.70 -0.98 9.53
N VAL A 215 -3.54 -0.90 10.85
CA VAL A 215 -3.94 -1.94 11.79
C VAL A 215 -5.33 -1.62 12.35
N PRO A 216 -6.30 -2.55 12.30
CA PRO A 216 -7.60 -2.34 12.91
C PRO A 216 -7.49 -2.04 14.41
N VAL A 217 -8.16 -0.99 14.88
CA VAL A 217 -8.15 -0.59 16.30
C VAL A 217 -8.62 -1.73 17.20
N SER A 218 -9.55 -2.56 16.73
CA SER A 218 -10.03 -3.76 17.44
C SER A 218 -8.98 -4.84 17.67
N THR A 219 -7.81 -4.74 17.01
CA THR A 219 -6.70 -5.71 17.18
C THR A 219 -5.81 -5.37 18.37
N PHE A 220 -5.88 -4.13 18.87
CA PHE A 220 -5.07 -3.73 20.02
C PHE A 220 -5.64 -4.32 21.31
N ALA A 221 -4.76 -4.94 22.11
CA ALA A 221 -5.11 -5.33 23.48
C ALA A 221 -5.37 -4.07 24.30
N VAL A 222 -6.44 -4.09 25.08
CA VAL A 222 -6.79 -3.06 26.07
C VAL A 222 -6.32 -3.53 27.43
#